data_d578b2fcea7bde3dd9b2cddac38d6662
#
_entry.id   d578b2fcea7bde3dd9b2cddac38d6662
#
_cell.length_a   1.000
_cell.length_b   1.000
_cell.length_c   1.000
_cell.angle_alpha   90.00
_cell.angle_beta   90.00
_cell.angle_gamma   90.00
#
_symmetry.space_group_name_H-M   'P 1'
#
loop_
_entity.id
_entity.type
_entity.pdbx_description
1 polymer ?
#
loop_
_entity_poly.entity_id
_entity_poly.type
_entity_poly.pdbx_seq_one_letter_code
_entity_poly.pdbx_strand_id
1 'polypeptide(L)'
;MAYAIHCMNNISDKGIALLSSEYKLTDDLSQADGILVRSASLHDVEFPEGLRAIARAGAGVNNIPLDRCAEAGIVVFNTPGANANAVKELVIAGLMMGARDIAGGIRWCRDNADDPNIGKAAEKAKKAFAGTEIMGKKLGVIGLGAIGALVANAAVDLGMDVYGYDPFVSVDAAWRVSSAVHHVTNLDDIFATCDYLTIHVPALPNTIGMIGARAIAQMKGDVVVLNFSRDTLVDEAAMAAGLESGKVRRYITDFATPAVMKMQGAVVLPHLGASTAEAEENCAAMAVRELMDYLENGNITHSVNYPACDMGPRPAEGGRIAVLHANVPNMISQISGALADTGANIANLTNKARGEHAYTLIDTDAPVADEALGALRAIEGVRRVRVIG
;
A
#
# COMPACT_ATOMS: atom_id res chain seq x y z
N MET A 1 -4.13 -20.95 25.02
CA MET A 1 -5.30 -20.03 25.11
C MET A 1 -5.58 -19.50 23.71
N ALA A 2 -6.84 -19.30 23.33
CA ALA A 2 -7.16 -18.74 22.03
C ALA A 2 -6.82 -17.24 21.98
N TYR A 3 -6.20 -16.77 20.91
CA TYR A 3 -5.94 -15.36 20.67
C TYR A 3 -7.25 -14.59 20.45
N ALA A 4 -7.40 -13.44 21.10
CA ALA A 4 -8.56 -12.58 20.95
C ALA A 4 -8.31 -11.51 19.88
N ILE A 5 -9.14 -11.47 18.84
CA ILE A 5 -9.03 -10.54 17.72
C ILE A 5 -10.21 -9.56 17.75
N HIS A 6 -9.91 -8.26 17.79
CA HIS A 6 -10.91 -7.20 17.72
C HIS A 6 -10.95 -6.58 16.32
N CYS A 7 -12.17 -6.46 15.77
CA CYS A 7 -12.39 -5.78 14.49
C CYS A 7 -12.89 -4.35 14.74
N MET A 8 -12.09 -3.33 14.42
CA MET A 8 -12.46 -1.92 14.62
C MET A 8 -13.59 -1.43 13.72
N ASN A 9 -13.81 -2.12 12.63
CA ASN A 9 -14.90 -1.89 11.67
C ASN A 9 -15.12 -3.18 10.85
N ASN A 10 -16.12 -3.18 9.97
CA ASN A 10 -16.44 -4.36 9.19
C ASN A 10 -15.23 -4.85 8.36
N ILE A 11 -14.84 -6.09 8.54
CA ILE A 11 -13.80 -6.81 7.80
C ILE A 11 -14.48 -7.94 7.03
N SER A 12 -14.08 -8.18 5.78
CA SER A 12 -14.68 -9.20 4.94
C SER A 12 -14.69 -10.57 5.61
N ASP A 13 -15.85 -11.24 5.55
CA ASP A 13 -16.05 -12.58 6.10
C ASP A 13 -15.07 -13.61 5.49
N LYS A 14 -14.63 -13.41 4.24
CA LYS A 14 -13.60 -14.27 3.63
C LYS A 14 -12.24 -14.18 4.34
N GLY A 15 -11.89 -13.01 4.86
CA GLY A 15 -10.71 -12.86 5.69
C GLY A 15 -10.91 -13.51 7.06
N ILE A 16 -12.02 -13.19 7.73
CA ILE A 16 -12.35 -13.72 9.06
C ILE A 16 -12.42 -15.25 9.07
N ALA A 17 -12.94 -15.87 8.01
CA ALA A 17 -13.04 -17.32 7.88
C ALA A 17 -11.68 -18.05 7.82
N LEU A 18 -10.55 -17.32 7.67
CA LEU A 18 -9.21 -17.89 7.73
C LEU A 18 -8.71 -18.08 9.16
N LEU A 19 -9.33 -17.44 10.14
CA LEU A 19 -8.97 -17.63 11.56
C LEU A 19 -9.26 -19.07 11.98
N SER A 20 -8.25 -19.73 12.52
CA SER A 20 -8.39 -21.10 13.03
C SER A 20 -9.14 -21.13 14.36
N SER A 21 -9.40 -22.32 14.91
CA SER A 21 -10.00 -22.51 16.25
C SER A 21 -9.15 -21.95 17.40
N GLU A 22 -7.91 -21.57 17.15
CA GLU A 22 -7.03 -20.91 18.11
C GLU A 22 -7.30 -19.41 18.24
N TYR A 23 -8.25 -18.89 17.48
CA TYR A 23 -8.65 -17.48 17.50
C TYR A 23 -10.12 -17.35 17.87
N LYS A 24 -10.43 -16.26 18.56
CA LYS A 24 -11.80 -15.84 18.85
C LYS A 24 -11.97 -14.35 18.53
N LEU A 25 -13.08 -13.98 17.94
CA LEU A 25 -13.46 -12.57 17.84
C LEU A 25 -13.91 -12.05 19.21
N THR A 26 -13.61 -10.81 19.50
CA THR A 26 -14.04 -10.11 20.72
C THR A 26 -14.52 -8.71 20.40
N ASP A 27 -15.62 -8.31 21.03
CA ASP A 27 -16.11 -6.91 20.99
C ASP A 27 -15.43 -6.04 22.06
N ASP A 28 -14.75 -6.66 23.02
CA ASP A 28 -14.03 -5.98 24.11
C ASP A 28 -12.56 -5.74 23.68
N LEU A 29 -12.25 -4.50 23.32
CA LEU A 29 -10.91 -4.10 22.93
C LEU A 29 -9.87 -4.35 24.03
N SER A 30 -10.27 -4.26 25.31
CA SER A 30 -9.34 -4.46 26.43
C SER A 30 -8.74 -5.86 26.50
N GLN A 31 -9.37 -6.84 25.86
CA GLN A 31 -8.93 -8.24 25.80
C GLN A 31 -8.20 -8.59 24.50
N ALA A 32 -8.04 -7.64 23.58
CA ALA A 32 -7.49 -7.94 22.26
C ALA A 32 -6.00 -8.25 22.28
N ASP A 33 -5.63 -9.38 21.70
CA ASP A 33 -4.23 -9.72 21.34
C ASP A 33 -3.85 -9.09 19.97
N GLY A 34 -4.81 -8.95 19.08
CA GLY A 34 -4.66 -8.38 17.75
C GLY A 34 -5.87 -7.55 17.31
N ILE A 35 -5.62 -6.54 16.49
CA ILE A 35 -6.65 -5.70 15.88
C ILE A 35 -6.65 -5.89 14.38
N LEU A 36 -7.83 -6.06 13.79
CA LEU A 36 -8.09 -5.89 12.36
C LEU A 36 -8.79 -4.56 12.12
N VAL A 37 -8.29 -3.76 11.20
CA VAL A 37 -8.85 -2.45 10.87
C VAL A 37 -8.79 -2.20 9.37
N ARG A 38 -9.76 -1.45 8.83
CA ARG A 38 -9.75 -0.97 7.45
C ARG A 38 -9.68 0.55 7.40
N SER A 39 -10.72 1.24 7.86
CA SER A 39 -10.88 2.69 7.73
C SER A 39 -11.05 3.43 9.05
N ALA A 40 -11.32 2.74 10.15
CA ALA A 40 -11.48 3.38 11.46
C ALA A 40 -10.18 4.06 11.91
N SER A 41 -10.28 5.25 12.48
CA SER A 41 -9.13 5.97 13.06
C SER A 41 -8.75 5.36 14.41
N LEU A 42 -7.45 5.13 14.59
CA LEU A 42 -6.86 4.63 15.84
C LEU A 42 -6.08 5.70 16.60
N HIS A 43 -6.10 6.96 16.16
CA HIS A 43 -5.31 8.03 16.78
C HIS A 43 -5.74 8.31 18.22
N ASP A 44 -7.03 8.25 18.51
CA ASP A 44 -7.60 8.55 19.83
C ASP A 44 -7.92 7.27 20.63
N VAL A 45 -7.55 6.09 20.12
CA VAL A 45 -7.81 4.81 20.77
C VAL A 45 -6.70 4.51 21.79
N GLU A 46 -7.07 4.20 23.03
CA GLU A 46 -6.14 3.67 24.04
C GLU A 46 -5.90 2.18 23.77
N PHE A 47 -4.65 1.80 23.59
CA PHE A 47 -4.29 0.40 23.33
C PHE A 47 -4.10 -0.37 24.64
N PRO A 48 -4.72 -1.56 24.79
CA PRO A 48 -4.50 -2.38 25.95
C PRO A 48 -3.06 -2.91 25.99
N GLU A 49 -2.54 -3.12 27.18
CA GLU A 49 -1.17 -3.63 27.39
C GLU A 49 -0.94 -5.00 26.69
N GLY A 50 -1.99 -5.84 26.61
CA GLY A 50 -1.97 -7.14 25.96
C GLY A 50 -1.87 -7.09 24.44
N LEU A 51 -2.18 -5.95 23.80
CA LEU A 51 -2.21 -5.84 22.34
C LEU A 51 -0.81 -6.03 21.74
N ARG A 52 -0.69 -6.95 20.79
CA ARG A 52 0.58 -7.34 20.16
C ARG A 52 0.75 -6.82 18.74
N ALA A 53 -0.35 -6.76 18.01
CA ALA A 53 -0.30 -6.33 16.60
C ALA A 53 -1.61 -5.70 16.13
N ILE A 54 -1.47 -4.87 15.10
CA ILE A 54 -2.58 -4.28 14.33
C ILE A 54 -2.36 -4.61 12.87
N ALA A 55 -3.32 -5.24 12.20
CA ALA A 55 -3.25 -5.51 10.78
C ALA A 55 -4.34 -4.70 10.04
N ARG A 56 -3.90 -3.83 9.13
CA ARG A 56 -4.79 -3.03 8.31
C ARG A 56 -5.13 -3.74 7.00
N ALA A 57 -6.40 -4.00 6.76
CA ALA A 57 -6.90 -4.47 5.47
C ALA A 57 -6.87 -3.34 4.44
N GLY A 58 -5.69 -3.05 3.89
CA GLY A 58 -5.43 -2.01 2.91
C GLY A 58 -3.98 -1.51 2.94
N ALA A 59 -3.54 -0.82 1.89
CA ALA A 59 -2.15 -0.40 1.72
C ALA A 59 -1.75 0.86 2.51
N GLY A 60 -2.63 1.87 2.64
CA GLY A 60 -2.34 3.10 3.38
C GLY A 60 -2.46 2.88 4.90
N VAL A 61 -1.83 3.71 5.74
CA VAL A 61 -1.84 3.56 7.20
C VAL A 61 -2.04 4.90 7.94
N ASN A 62 -2.58 5.88 7.27
CA ASN A 62 -2.77 7.24 7.82
C ASN A 62 -3.72 7.28 9.04
N ASN A 63 -4.54 6.26 9.20
CA ASN A 63 -5.49 6.11 10.31
C ASN A 63 -4.88 5.42 11.54
N ILE A 64 -3.58 5.10 11.55
CA ILE A 64 -2.90 4.38 12.63
C ILE A 64 -1.72 5.22 13.15
N PRO A 65 -1.60 5.46 14.47
CA PRO A 65 -0.49 6.20 15.07
C PRO A 65 0.77 5.32 15.17
N LEU A 66 1.57 5.25 14.09
CA LEU A 66 2.67 4.29 13.94
C LEU A 66 3.74 4.42 15.02
N ASP A 67 4.15 5.65 15.38
CA ASP A 67 5.19 5.89 16.38
C ASP A 67 4.74 5.43 17.76
N ARG A 68 3.50 5.77 18.15
CA ARG A 68 2.91 5.29 19.41
C ARG A 68 2.80 3.76 19.47
N CYS A 69 2.44 3.12 18.36
CA CYS A 69 2.42 1.66 18.26
C CYS A 69 3.84 1.08 18.43
N ALA A 70 4.84 1.67 17.78
CA ALA A 70 6.22 1.20 17.86
C ALA A 70 6.79 1.32 19.28
N GLU A 71 6.53 2.45 19.96
CA GLU A 71 6.93 2.67 21.35
C GLU A 71 6.27 1.68 22.32
N ALA A 72 5.01 1.32 22.07
CA ALA A 72 4.30 0.32 22.85
C ALA A 72 4.68 -1.14 22.49
N GLY A 73 5.57 -1.36 21.53
CA GLY A 73 5.94 -2.70 21.05
C GLY A 73 4.77 -3.40 20.35
N ILE A 74 3.95 -2.65 19.62
CA ILE A 74 2.85 -3.15 18.80
C ILE A 74 3.28 -3.11 17.33
N VAL A 75 3.27 -4.27 16.67
CA VAL A 75 3.62 -4.36 15.24
C VAL A 75 2.41 -3.99 14.39
N VAL A 76 2.61 -3.10 13.42
CA VAL A 76 1.56 -2.68 12.50
C VAL A 76 1.83 -3.22 11.12
N PHE A 77 0.88 -3.99 10.59
CA PHE A 77 0.89 -4.55 9.24
C PHE A 77 -0.04 -3.76 8.31
N ASN A 78 0.31 -3.75 7.04
CA ASN A 78 -0.59 -3.36 5.95
C ASN A 78 -0.57 -4.43 4.86
N THR A 79 -1.44 -4.31 3.85
CA THR A 79 -1.59 -5.33 2.81
C THR A 79 -1.15 -4.79 1.43
N PRO A 80 0.16 -4.61 1.20
CA PRO A 80 0.66 -4.07 -0.05
C PRO A 80 0.38 -5.02 -1.21
N GLY A 81 -0.21 -4.49 -2.28
CA GLY A 81 -0.50 -5.26 -3.48
C GLY A 81 -1.78 -6.10 -3.46
N ALA A 82 -2.44 -6.29 -2.32
CA ALA A 82 -3.69 -7.06 -2.25
C ALA A 82 -4.83 -6.44 -3.08
N ASN A 83 -4.83 -5.12 -3.24
CA ASN A 83 -5.77 -4.36 -4.06
C ASN A 83 -5.23 -4.01 -5.47
N ALA A 84 -4.07 -4.53 -5.85
CA ALA A 84 -3.37 -4.06 -7.06
C ALA A 84 -4.18 -4.27 -8.34
N ASN A 85 -4.93 -5.36 -8.44
CA ASN A 85 -5.77 -5.63 -9.62
C ASN A 85 -6.92 -4.60 -9.75
N ALA A 86 -7.58 -4.26 -8.65
CA ALA A 86 -8.66 -3.26 -8.68
C ALA A 86 -8.15 -1.89 -9.12
N VAL A 87 -7.00 -1.46 -8.60
CA VAL A 87 -6.37 -0.19 -9.03
C VAL A 87 -5.98 -0.25 -10.51
N LYS A 88 -5.38 -1.37 -10.98
CA LYS A 88 -5.07 -1.56 -12.41
C LYS A 88 -6.32 -1.39 -13.28
N GLU A 89 -7.45 -1.98 -12.90
CA GLU A 89 -8.69 -1.88 -13.67
C GLU A 89 -9.21 -0.43 -13.72
N LEU A 90 -9.12 0.30 -12.61
CA LEU A 90 -9.47 1.72 -12.59
C LEU A 90 -8.53 2.56 -13.47
N VAL A 91 -7.23 2.26 -13.49
CA VAL A 91 -6.27 2.91 -14.40
C VAL A 91 -6.64 2.67 -15.86
N ILE A 92 -7.00 1.43 -16.24
CA ILE A 92 -7.46 1.11 -17.60
C ILE A 92 -8.71 1.89 -17.96
N ALA A 93 -9.70 1.96 -17.06
CA ALA A 93 -10.87 2.83 -17.24
C ALA A 93 -10.47 4.30 -17.41
N GLY A 94 -9.50 4.79 -16.61
CA GLY A 94 -8.93 6.12 -16.72
C GLY A 94 -8.27 6.39 -18.08
N LEU A 95 -7.52 5.42 -18.63
CA LEU A 95 -6.94 5.53 -19.98
C LEU A 95 -8.02 5.74 -21.03
N MET A 96 -9.13 5.01 -20.97
CA MET A 96 -10.27 5.15 -21.89
C MET A 96 -10.99 6.51 -21.74
N MET A 97 -11.17 6.98 -20.49
CA MET A 97 -11.72 8.32 -20.23
C MET A 97 -10.77 9.44 -20.66
N GLY A 98 -9.46 9.20 -20.61
CA GLY A 98 -8.45 10.10 -21.15
C GLY A 98 -8.44 10.16 -22.67
N ALA A 99 -8.74 9.07 -23.34
CA ALA A 99 -8.75 8.96 -24.79
C ALA A 99 -9.95 9.68 -25.43
N ARG A 100 -11.13 9.58 -24.81
CA ARG A 100 -12.40 10.21 -25.26
C ARG A 100 -13.12 10.83 -24.08
N ASP A 101 -13.96 11.84 -24.34
CA ASP A 101 -14.75 12.47 -23.27
C ASP A 101 -16.00 11.66 -22.91
N ILE A 102 -15.77 10.45 -22.37
CA ILE A 102 -16.84 9.54 -21.98
C ILE A 102 -17.71 10.17 -20.87
N ALA A 103 -17.07 10.79 -19.86
CA ALA A 103 -17.76 11.41 -18.74
C ALA A 103 -18.61 12.60 -19.17
N GLY A 104 -18.08 13.45 -20.06
CA GLY A 104 -18.82 14.58 -20.66
C GLY A 104 -19.98 14.11 -21.53
N GLY A 105 -19.78 13.07 -22.33
CA GLY A 105 -20.82 12.46 -23.14
C GLY A 105 -21.97 11.88 -22.30
N ILE A 106 -21.67 11.17 -21.22
CA ILE A 106 -22.68 10.65 -20.27
C ILE A 106 -23.48 11.79 -19.65
N ARG A 107 -22.77 12.85 -19.18
CA ARG A 107 -23.43 14.03 -18.60
C ARG A 107 -24.36 14.69 -19.61
N TRP A 108 -23.86 14.94 -20.82
CA TRP A 108 -24.65 15.54 -21.90
C TRP A 108 -25.94 14.76 -22.18
N CYS A 109 -25.86 13.43 -22.28
CA CYS A 109 -27.05 12.58 -22.49
C CYS A 109 -28.06 12.71 -21.34
N ARG A 110 -27.60 12.81 -20.10
CA ARG A 110 -28.48 12.99 -18.93
C ARG A 110 -29.13 14.36 -18.91
N ASP A 111 -28.36 15.42 -19.20
CA ASP A 111 -28.83 16.80 -19.21
C ASP A 111 -29.87 17.08 -20.33
N ASN A 112 -29.90 16.25 -21.36
CA ASN A 112 -30.83 16.33 -22.49
C ASN A 112 -31.83 15.17 -22.53
N ALA A 113 -32.06 14.48 -21.42
CA ALA A 113 -32.90 13.27 -21.37
C ALA A 113 -34.37 13.53 -21.79
N ASP A 114 -34.87 14.75 -21.58
CA ASP A 114 -36.26 15.15 -21.91
C ASP A 114 -36.45 15.61 -23.35
N ASP A 115 -35.37 15.69 -24.16
CA ASP A 115 -35.48 16.07 -25.57
C ASP A 115 -36.12 14.93 -26.40
N PRO A 116 -37.33 15.12 -26.97
CA PRO A 116 -37.97 14.09 -27.79
C PRO A 116 -37.19 13.75 -29.06
N ASN A 117 -36.21 14.56 -29.44
CA ASN A 117 -35.35 14.37 -30.60
C ASN A 117 -33.91 13.99 -30.19
N ILE A 118 -33.70 13.51 -28.98
CA ILE A 118 -32.36 13.21 -28.40
C ILE A 118 -31.43 12.45 -29.36
N GLY A 119 -31.95 11.47 -30.12
CA GLY A 119 -31.15 10.73 -31.10
C GLY A 119 -30.51 11.60 -32.19
N LYS A 120 -31.26 12.58 -32.73
CA LYS A 120 -30.73 13.51 -33.71
C LYS A 120 -29.80 14.57 -33.09
N ALA A 121 -30.11 15.00 -31.86
CA ALA A 121 -29.29 15.90 -31.10
C ALA A 121 -27.93 15.25 -30.75
N ALA A 122 -27.92 13.98 -30.33
CA ALA A 122 -26.71 13.23 -30.05
C ALA A 122 -25.77 13.11 -31.25
N GLU A 123 -26.33 12.82 -32.45
CA GLU A 123 -25.53 12.78 -33.69
C GLU A 123 -24.81 14.10 -34.00
N LYS A 124 -25.40 15.23 -33.63
CA LYS A 124 -24.76 16.57 -33.75
C LYS A 124 -23.71 16.80 -32.64
N ALA A 125 -24.06 16.42 -31.42
CA ALA A 125 -23.22 16.66 -30.23
C ALA A 125 -21.98 15.76 -30.17
N LYS A 126 -22.01 14.53 -30.73
CA LYS A 126 -20.96 13.51 -30.57
C LYS A 126 -19.54 14.01 -30.91
N LYS A 127 -19.40 14.98 -31.80
CA LYS A 127 -18.10 15.58 -32.17
C LYS A 127 -17.40 16.27 -31.00
N ALA A 128 -18.15 16.78 -30.03
CA ALA A 128 -17.60 17.46 -28.85
C ALA A 128 -16.93 16.44 -27.88
N PHE A 129 -17.31 15.17 -27.94
CA PHE A 129 -16.80 14.10 -27.06
C PHE A 129 -15.84 13.14 -27.76
N ALA A 130 -15.58 13.39 -29.05
CA ALA A 130 -14.64 12.59 -29.84
C ALA A 130 -13.20 12.72 -29.31
N GLY A 131 -12.40 11.69 -29.54
CA GLY A 131 -11.01 11.69 -29.11
C GLY A 131 -10.15 10.79 -29.99
N THR A 132 -9.23 10.05 -29.36
CA THR A 132 -8.26 9.20 -30.03
C THR A 132 -8.39 7.75 -29.52
N GLU A 133 -7.77 6.82 -30.22
CA GLU A 133 -7.52 5.46 -29.72
C GLU A 133 -6.25 5.44 -28.88
N ILE A 134 -6.14 4.45 -27.97
CA ILE A 134 -4.93 4.25 -27.16
C ILE A 134 -3.93 3.33 -27.85
N MET A 135 -4.37 2.47 -28.79
CA MET A 135 -3.51 1.59 -29.56
C MET A 135 -2.40 2.40 -30.26
N GLY A 136 -1.15 1.93 -30.13
CA GLY A 136 0.02 2.59 -30.68
C GLY A 136 0.42 3.90 -29.98
N LYS A 137 -0.29 4.33 -28.93
CA LYS A 137 0.12 5.46 -28.09
C LYS A 137 1.14 5.04 -27.05
N LYS A 138 2.01 5.97 -26.67
CA LYS A 138 3.05 5.76 -25.69
C LYS A 138 2.54 6.01 -24.28
N LEU A 139 2.64 5.00 -23.41
CA LEU A 139 2.31 5.09 -22.00
C LEU A 139 3.58 5.09 -21.16
N GLY A 140 3.80 6.14 -20.36
CA GLY A 140 4.81 6.17 -19.31
C GLY A 140 4.22 5.65 -17.99
N VAL A 141 4.83 4.60 -17.44
CA VAL A 141 4.47 4.03 -16.14
C VAL A 141 5.58 4.38 -15.14
N ILE A 142 5.26 5.24 -14.19
CA ILE A 142 6.20 5.72 -13.15
C ILE A 142 5.96 4.91 -11.88
N GLY A 143 6.91 4.04 -11.53
CA GLY A 143 6.80 3.02 -10.49
C GLY A 143 6.30 1.69 -11.06
N LEU A 144 7.13 0.64 -10.96
CA LEU A 144 6.86 -0.72 -11.45
C LEU A 144 6.67 -1.72 -10.29
N GLY A 145 6.11 -1.23 -9.18
CA GLY A 145 5.69 -2.07 -8.06
C GLY A 145 4.47 -2.94 -8.39
N ALA A 146 3.76 -3.42 -7.38
CA ALA A 146 2.63 -4.35 -7.54
C ALA A 146 1.55 -3.86 -8.52
N ILE A 147 1.23 -2.56 -8.49
CA ILE A 147 0.22 -1.95 -9.37
C ILE A 147 0.81 -1.63 -10.74
N GLY A 148 1.94 -0.90 -10.77
CA GLY A 148 2.50 -0.41 -12.03
C GLY A 148 2.90 -1.53 -12.99
N ALA A 149 3.42 -2.66 -12.50
CA ALA A 149 3.70 -3.84 -13.31
C ALA A 149 2.44 -4.41 -13.97
N LEU A 150 1.34 -4.52 -13.22
CA LEU A 150 0.05 -4.99 -13.77
C LEU A 150 -0.51 -4.02 -14.81
N VAL A 151 -0.40 -2.70 -14.56
CA VAL A 151 -0.84 -1.67 -15.51
C VAL A 151 0.00 -1.72 -16.77
N ALA A 152 1.33 -1.82 -16.65
CA ALA A 152 2.25 -1.90 -17.80
C ALA A 152 1.92 -3.10 -18.69
N ASN A 153 1.73 -4.28 -18.09
CA ASN A 153 1.39 -5.49 -18.82
C ASN A 153 0.04 -5.37 -19.54
N ALA A 154 -1.00 -4.91 -18.83
CA ALA A 154 -2.33 -4.73 -19.41
C ALA A 154 -2.32 -3.69 -20.56
N ALA A 155 -1.52 -2.63 -20.44
CA ALA A 155 -1.38 -1.64 -21.51
C ALA A 155 -0.67 -2.20 -22.75
N VAL A 156 0.32 -3.07 -22.58
CA VAL A 156 0.93 -3.84 -23.69
C VAL A 156 -0.13 -4.69 -24.39
N ASP A 157 -0.96 -5.41 -23.62
CA ASP A 157 -2.02 -6.26 -24.19
C ASP A 157 -3.09 -5.44 -24.93
N LEU A 158 -3.29 -4.16 -24.55
CA LEU A 158 -4.15 -3.20 -25.24
C LEU A 158 -3.47 -2.55 -26.48
N GLY A 159 -2.25 -2.95 -26.82
CA GLY A 159 -1.51 -2.46 -27.98
C GLY A 159 -0.86 -1.10 -27.80
N MET A 160 -0.65 -0.64 -26.55
CA MET A 160 0.15 0.55 -26.28
C MET A 160 1.65 0.25 -26.34
N ASP A 161 2.46 1.28 -26.65
CA ASP A 161 3.92 1.25 -26.55
C ASP A 161 4.30 1.75 -25.13
N VAL A 162 4.75 0.84 -24.25
CA VAL A 162 4.85 1.09 -22.81
C VAL A 162 6.29 1.34 -22.38
N TYR A 163 6.51 2.43 -21.66
CA TYR A 163 7.79 2.88 -21.10
C TYR A 163 7.70 2.86 -19.58
N GLY A 164 8.52 2.05 -18.92
CA GLY A 164 8.54 1.87 -17.47
C GLY A 164 9.75 2.51 -16.81
N TYR A 165 9.53 3.29 -15.76
CA TYR A 165 10.58 3.89 -14.92
C TYR A 165 10.38 3.50 -13.47
N ASP A 166 11.36 2.84 -12.87
CA ASP A 166 11.45 2.59 -11.44
C ASP A 166 12.90 2.39 -11.02
N PRO A 167 13.53 3.35 -10.33
CA PRO A 167 14.94 3.23 -9.91
C PRO A 167 15.15 2.25 -8.73
N PHE A 168 14.07 1.75 -8.13
CA PHE A 168 14.10 0.87 -6.95
C PHE A 168 13.47 -0.50 -7.22
N VAL A 169 13.21 -0.84 -8.50
CA VAL A 169 12.58 -2.10 -8.85
C VAL A 169 13.42 -3.29 -8.33
N SER A 170 12.78 -4.18 -7.57
CA SER A 170 13.43 -5.43 -7.17
C SER A 170 13.54 -6.40 -8.34
N VAL A 171 14.47 -7.35 -8.24
CA VAL A 171 14.61 -8.41 -9.24
C VAL A 171 13.29 -9.17 -9.43
N ASP A 172 12.63 -9.54 -8.34
CA ASP A 172 11.34 -10.25 -8.39
C ASP A 172 10.22 -9.42 -9.03
N ALA A 173 10.19 -8.11 -8.79
CA ALA A 173 9.24 -7.22 -9.44
C ALA A 173 9.53 -7.10 -10.94
N ALA A 174 10.81 -7.00 -11.34
CA ALA A 174 11.22 -6.92 -12.73
C ALA A 174 10.81 -8.18 -13.52
N TRP A 175 10.87 -9.37 -12.91
CA TRP A 175 10.43 -10.62 -13.55
C TRP A 175 8.92 -10.68 -13.82
N ARG A 176 8.12 -9.82 -13.21
CA ARG A 176 6.67 -9.74 -13.43
C ARG A 176 6.28 -8.79 -14.57
N VAL A 177 7.22 -7.96 -15.01
CA VAL A 177 7.00 -6.99 -16.10
C VAL A 177 7.23 -7.68 -17.44
N SER A 178 6.32 -7.47 -18.40
CA SER A 178 6.45 -7.97 -19.75
C SER A 178 7.76 -7.49 -20.41
N SER A 179 8.43 -8.35 -21.14
CA SER A 179 9.63 -7.99 -21.93
C SER A 179 9.34 -6.98 -23.04
N ALA A 180 8.09 -6.72 -23.37
CA ALA A 180 7.67 -5.68 -24.31
C ALA A 180 7.66 -4.27 -23.70
N VAL A 181 7.82 -4.13 -22.37
CA VAL A 181 7.95 -2.84 -21.71
C VAL A 181 9.36 -2.30 -21.86
N HIS A 182 9.49 -1.10 -22.41
CA HIS A 182 10.78 -0.42 -22.55
C HIS A 182 11.26 0.09 -21.19
N HIS A 183 12.38 -0.40 -20.71
CA HIS A 183 12.99 0.10 -19.48
C HIS A 183 13.63 1.47 -19.71
N VAL A 184 13.26 2.46 -18.89
CA VAL A 184 13.78 3.84 -18.94
C VAL A 184 14.50 4.14 -17.63
N THR A 185 15.70 4.67 -17.71
CA THR A 185 16.53 5.01 -16.54
C THR A 185 16.47 6.49 -16.15
N ASN A 186 15.94 7.34 -17.03
CA ASN A 186 15.76 8.77 -16.77
C ASN A 186 14.28 9.15 -16.87
N LEU A 187 13.72 9.70 -15.81
CA LEU A 187 12.32 10.12 -15.76
C LEU A 187 11.99 11.22 -16.78
N ASP A 188 12.93 12.10 -17.10
CA ASP A 188 12.75 13.16 -18.09
C ASP A 188 12.46 12.59 -19.50
N ASP A 189 12.96 11.40 -19.83
CA ASP A 189 12.67 10.72 -21.11
C ASP A 189 11.22 10.24 -21.17
N ILE A 190 10.64 9.81 -20.03
CA ILE A 190 9.21 9.49 -19.92
C ILE A 190 8.38 10.74 -20.23
N PHE A 191 8.70 11.87 -19.62
CA PHE A 191 7.97 13.12 -19.84
C PHE A 191 8.05 13.58 -21.31
N ALA A 192 9.23 13.56 -21.91
CA ALA A 192 9.41 14.01 -23.28
C ALA A 192 8.78 13.10 -24.34
N THR A 193 8.58 11.81 -24.03
CA THR A 193 8.26 10.79 -25.04
C THR A 193 6.81 10.35 -25.01
N CYS A 194 6.17 10.28 -23.84
CA CYS A 194 4.89 9.60 -23.65
C CYS A 194 3.67 10.50 -23.94
N ASP A 195 2.61 9.89 -24.47
CA ASP A 195 1.30 10.53 -24.72
C ASP A 195 0.40 10.44 -23.49
N TYR A 196 0.60 9.40 -22.67
CA TYR A 196 -0.09 9.12 -21.43
C TYR A 196 0.93 8.88 -20.33
N LEU A 197 0.65 9.35 -19.11
CA LEU A 197 1.45 9.12 -17.93
C LEU A 197 0.58 8.56 -16.81
N THR A 198 1.06 7.52 -16.12
CA THR A 198 0.40 6.98 -14.94
C THR A 198 1.41 6.78 -13.81
N ILE A 199 1.02 7.13 -12.58
CA ILE A 199 1.91 7.26 -11.43
C ILE A 199 1.55 6.21 -10.40
N HIS A 200 2.55 5.38 -9.99
CA HIS A 200 2.39 4.27 -9.05
C HIS A 200 3.51 4.23 -8.02
N VAL A 201 3.89 5.39 -7.49
CA VAL A 201 4.91 5.53 -6.45
C VAL A 201 4.29 5.98 -5.12
N PRO A 202 4.92 5.69 -3.97
CA PRO A 202 4.50 6.22 -2.68
C PRO A 202 4.77 7.73 -2.58
N ALA A 203 4.02 8.41 -1.71
CA ALA A 203 4.30 9.81 -1.34
C ALA A 203 5.45 9.83 -0.33
N LEU A 204 6.63 10.19 -0.81
CA LEU A 204 7.86 10.34 -0.04
C LEU A 204 8.40 11.77 -0.23
N PRO A 205 9.32 12.26 0.61
CA PRO A 205 9.88 13.60 0.46
C PRO A 205 10.42 13.92 -0.95
N ASN A 206 10.93 12.93 -1.66
CA ASN A 206 11.46 13.06 -3.02
C ASN A 206 10.45 12.81 -4.14
N THR A 207 9.23 12.37 -3.84
CA THR A 207 8.16 12.14 -4.82
C THR A 207 6.99 13.11 -4.68
N ILE A 208 6.85 13.79 -3.54
CA ILE A 208 5.85 14.84 -3.36
C ILE A 208 6.09 15.95 -4.40
N GLY A 209 5.03 16.33 -5.12
CA GLY A 209 5.07 17.35 -6.17
C GLY A 209 5.93 16.97 -7.39
N MET A 210 6.23 15.67 -7.59
CA MET A 210 7.07 15.23 -8.71
C MET A 210 6.48 15.58 -10.08
N ILE A 211 5.15 15.66 -10.18
CA ILE A 211 4.44 16.21 -11.33
C ILE A 211 4.16 17.69 -11.07
N GLY A 212 5.20 18.48 -11.10
CA GLY A 212 5.17 19.93 -10.93
C GLY A 212 5.42 20.66 -12.25
N ALA A 213 5.59 21.99 -12.17
CA ALA A 213 5.75 22.86 -13.34
C ALA A 213 6.91 22.45 -14.27
N ARG A 214 8.05 22.01 -13.68
CA ARG A 214 9.20 21.52 -14.48
C ARG A 214 8.83 20.26 -15.28
N ALA A 215 8.21 19.27 -14.63
CA ALA A 215 7.82 18.04 -15.27
C ALA A 215 6.81 18.30 -16.40
N ILE A 216 5.78 19.11 -16.12
CA ILE A 216 4.74 19.47 -17.11
C ILE A 216 5.36 20.22 -18.31
N ALA A 217 6.31 21.12 -18.07
CA ALA A 217 7.00 21.82 -19.16
C ALA A 217 7.75 20.88 -20.12
N GLN A 218 8.34 19.79 -19.57
CA GLN A 218 9.05 18.77 -20.35
C GLN A 218 8.13 17.81 -21.12
N MET A 219 6.86 17.65 -20.68
CA MET A 219 5.92 16.72 -21.32
C MET A 219 5.64 17.12 -22.77
N LYS A 220 5.17 16.13 -23.54
CA LYS A 220 4.58 16.43 -24.86
C LYS A 220 3.37 17.35 -24.72
N GLY A 221 3.05 18.07 -25.77
CA GLY A 221 1.74 18.73 -25.83
C GLY A 221 0.60 17.71 -25.89
N ASP A 222 -0.56 18.05 -25.32
CA ASP A 222 -1.75 17.21 -25.35
C ASP A 222 -1.63 15.89 -24.56
N VAL A 223 -0.76 15.86 -23.53
CA VAL A 223 -0.56 14.68 -22.68
C VAL A 223 -1.76 14.41 -21.78
N VAL A 224 -2.00 13.13 -21.49
CA VAL A 224 -2.97 12.70 -20.46
C VAL A 224 -2.21 12.21 -19.23
N VAL A 225 -2.54 12.74 -18.06
CA VAL A 225 -1.94 12.34 -16.78
C VAL A 225 -2.97 11.63 -15.92
N LEU A 226 -2.60 10.44 -15.41
CA LEU A 226 -3.41 9.63 -14.50
C LEU A 226 -2.72 9.53 -13.14
N ASN A 227 -3.46 9.78 -12.07
CA ASN A 227 -2.96 9.63 -10.71
C ASN A 227 -4.00 8.94 -9.82
N PHE A 228 -3.76 7.67 -9.55
CA PHE A 228 -4.55 6.84 -8.62
C PHE A 228 -3.68 6.33 -7.45
N SER A 229 -2.58 7.06 -7.17
CA SER A 229 -1.65 6.70 -6.09
C SER A 229 -1.83 7.57 -4.85
N ARG A 230 -1.40 8.84 -4.92
CA ARG A 230 -1.55 9.85 -3.86
C ARG A 230 -1.73 11.24 -4.45
N ASP A 231 -2.61 12.04 -3.87
CA ASP A 231 -2.88 13.44 -4.27
C ASP A 231 -1.62 14.29 -4.28
N THR A 232 -0.80 14.19 -3.26
CA THR A 232 0.41 14.98 -3.05
C THR A 232 1.53 14.77 -4.08
N LEU A 233 1.43 13.75 -4.95
CA LEU A 233 2.41 13.51 -6.03
C LEU A 233 2.32 14.54 -7.16
N VAL A 234 1.18 15.21 -7.28
CA VAL A 234 0.90 16.21 -8.33
C VAL A 234 0.78 17.57 -7.68
N ASP A 235 1.53 18.55 -8.17
CA ASP A 235 1.34 19.96 -7.82
C ASP A 235 0.06 20.47 -8.49
N GLU A 236 -0.95 20.79 -7.69
CA GLU A 236 -2.27 21.17 -8.18
C GLU A 236 -2.23 22.48 -8.98
N ALA A 237 -1.41 23.45 -8.56
CA ALA A 237 -1.30 24.72 -9.27
C ALA A 237 -0.64 24.55 -10.64
N ALA A 238 0.41 23.75 -10.71
CA ALA A 238 1.08 23.42 -11.96
C ALA A 238 0.16 22.61 -12.89
N MET A 239 -0.62 21.67 -12.35
CA MET A 239 -1.57 20.88 -13.14
C MET A 239 -2.69 21.75 -13.70
N ALA A 240 -3.25 22.67 -12.91
CA ALA A 240 -4.26 23.63 -13.38
C ALA A 240 -3.73 24.48 -14.55
N ALA A 241 -2.52 25.03 -14.41
CA ALA A 241 -1.87 25.80 -15.48
C ALA A 241 -1.57 24.94 -16.73
N GLY A 242 -1.19 23.67 -16.52
CA GLY A 242 -0.98 22.72 -17.61
C GLY A 242 -2.23 22.40 -18.41
N LEU A 243 -3.36 22.24 -17.73
CA LEU A 243 -4.68 22.06 -18.36
C LEU A 243 -5.14 23.33 -19.08
N GLU A 244 -5.03 24.50 -18.46
CA GLU A 244 -5.43 25.78 -19.04
C GLU A 244 -4.64 26.13 -20.32
N SER A 245 -3.33 25.84 -20.33
CA SER A 245 -2.48 26.08 -21.51
C SER A 245 -2.64 25.01 -22.61
N GLY A 246 -3.39 23.92 -22.36
CA GLY A 246 -3.50 22.78 -23.27
C GLY A 246 -2.25 21.89 -23.34
N LYS A 247 -1.24 22.13 -22.50
CA LYS A 247 -0.07 21.25 -22.38
C LYS A 247 -0.48 19.88 -21.86
N VAL A 248 -1.38 19.85 -20.88
CA VAL A 248 -2.08 18.66 -20.40
C VAL A 248 -3.49 18.70 -20.96
N ARG A 249 -3.87 17.67 -21.70
CA ARG A 249 -5.22 17.57 -22.28
C ARG A 249 -6.25 17.16 -21.23
N ARG A 250 -5.89 16.19 -20.36
CA ARG A 250 -6.74 15.69 -19.29
C ARG A 250 -5.91 15.26 -18.08
N TYR A 251 -6.45 15.52 -16.92
CA TYR A 251 -5.97 14.97 -15.66
C TYR A 251 -7.03 14.04 -15.06
N ILE A 252 -6.69 12.77 -14.83
CA ILE A 252 -7.62 11.76 -14.34
C ILE A 252 -7.13 11.28 -12.99
N THR A 253 -7.97 11.39 -11.98
CA THR A 253 -7.61 11.06 -10.61
C THR A 253 -8.82 10.60 -9.81
N ASP A 254 -8.60 9.87 -8.72
CA ASP A 254 -9.63 9.57 -7.72
C ASP A 254 -9.43 10.35 -6.40
N PHE A 255 -8.69 11.47 -6.46
CA PHE A 255 -8.50 12.38 -5.33
C PHE A 255 -9.29 13.67 -5.54
N ALA A 256 -10.46 13.76 -4.91
CA ALA A 256 -11.35 14.91 -4.99
C ALA A 256 -10.93 16.00 -4.01
N THR A 257 -9.99 16.88 -4.41
CA THR A 257 -9.64 18.07 -3.64
C THR A 257 -10.42 19.30 -4.12
N PRO A 258 -10.61 20.34 -3.28
CA PRO A 258 -11.28 21.55 -3.68
C PRO A 258 -10.65 22.25 -4.90
N ALA A 259 -9.34 22.13 -5.10
CA ALA A 259 -8.62 22.68 -6.23
C ALA A 259 -8.88 21.87 -7.51
N VAL A 260 -8.68 20.54 -7.45
CA VAL A 260 -8.85 19.65 -8.60
C VAL A 260 -10.28 19.66 -9.12
N MET A 261 -11.29 19.76 -8.23
CA MET A 261 -12.70 19.86 -8.62
C MET A 261 -13.05 21.10 -9.46
N LYS A 262 -12.20 22.14 -9.44
CA LYS A 262 -12.38 23.37 -10.23
C LYS A 262 -11.63 23.37 -11.55
N MET A 263 -10.74 22.37 -11.78
CA MET A 263 -9.93 22.30 -12.98
C MET A 263 -10.77 21.84 -14.17
N GLN A 264 -10.85 22.65 -15.21
CA GLN A 264 -11.43 22.23 -16.48
C GLN A 264 -10.48 21.22 -17.15
N GLY A 265 -11.01 20.08 -17.61
CA GLY A 265 -10.22 18.99 -18.17
C GLY A 265 -9.82 17.94 -17.13
N ALA A 266 -10.08 18.14 -15.84
CA ALA A 266 -9.97 17.09 -14.85
C ALA A 266 -11.18 16.16 -14.86
N VAL A 267 -10.93 14.86 -14.75
CA VAL A 267 -11.94 13.80 -14.49
C VAL A 267 -11.65 13.23 -13.12
N VAL A 268 -12.56 13.49 -12.19
CA VAL A 268 -12.36 13.17 -10.77
C VAL A 268 -13.33 12.08 -10.32
N LEU A 269 -12.81 11.05 -9.69
CA LEU A 269 -13.54 9.92 -9.14
C LEU A 269 -13.47 9.94 -7.61
N PRO A 270 -14.42 9.35 -6.87
CA PRO A 270 -14.43 9.40 -5.41
C PRO A 270 -13.61 8.26 -4.77
N HIS A 271 -12.28 8.27 -4.90
CA HIS A 271 -11.31 7.34 -4.29
C HIS A 271 -11.68 5.85 -4.49
N LEU A 272 -11.89 5.46 -5.75
CA LEU A 272 -12.39 4.14 -6.11
C LEU A 272 -11.29 3.08 -6.33
N GLY A 273 -10.01 3.44 -6.23
CA GLY A 273 -8.89 2.56 -6.60
C GLY A 273 -8.94 1.16 -5.96
N ALA A 274 -9.35 1.05 -4.70
CA ALA A 274 -9.44 -0.22 -3.99
C ALA A 274 -10.88 -0.62 -3.64
N SER A 275 -11.87 0.03 -4.22
CA SER A 275 -13.30 -0.14 -3.84
C SER A 275 -13.97 -1.21 -4.68
N THR A 276 -13.49 -2.44 -4.60
CA THR A 276 -14.13 -3.65 -5.18
C THR A 276 -14.26 -4.72 -4.10
N ALA A 277 -15.25 -5.61 -4.24
CA ALA A 277 -15.45 -6.72 -3.31
C ALA A 277 -14.18 -7.59 -3.20
N GLU A 278 -13.55 -7.90 -4.33
CA GLU A 278 -12.35 -8.72 -4.40
C GLU A 278 -11.14 -8.04 -3.74
N ALA A 279 -10.98 -6.73 -3.89
CA ALA A 279 -9.91 -5.99 -3.22
C ALA A 279 -10.09 -6.01 -1.70
N GLU A 280 -11.33 -5.83 -1.21
CA GLU A 280 -11.65 -5.91 0.21
C GLU A 280 -11.39 -7.31 0.77
N GLU A 281 -11.82 -8.35 0.06
CA GLU A 281 -11.58 -9.75 0.40
C GLU A 281 -10.08 -10.09 0.45
N ASN A 282 -9.33 -9.70 -0.58
CA ASN A 282 -7.90 -9.96 -0.66
C ASN A 282 -7.13 -9.22 0.44
N CYS A 283 -7.48 -7.96 0.72
CA CYS A 283 -6.86 -7.20 1.80
C CYS A 283 -7.17 -7.83 3.17
N ALA A 284 -8.42 -8.24 3.41
CA ALA A 284 -8.80 -8.90 4.67
C ALA A 284 -8.06 -10.22 4.85
N ALA A 285 -8.01 -11.06 3.79
CA ALA A 285 -7.32 -12.34 3.84
C ALA A 285 -5.81 -12.19 4.08
N MET A 286 -5.17 -11.20 3.46
CA MET A 286 -3.75 -10.91 3.67
C MET A 286 -3.49 -10.41 5.09
N ALA A 287 -4.28 -9.46 5.59
CA ALA A 287 -4.15 -8.92 6.94
C ALA A 287 -4.30 -10.01 8.03
N VAL A 288 -5.27 -10.91 7.85
CA VAL A 288 -5.47 -12.04 8.77
C VAL A 288 -4.27 -12.98 8.75
N ARG A 289 -3.75 -13.36 7.57
CA ARG A 289 -2.59 -14.25 7.48
C ARG A 289 -1.34 -13.66 8.13
N GLU A 290 -1.07 -12.37 7.92
CA GLU A 290 0.06 -11.68 8.53
C GLU A 290 -0.07 -11.60 10.05
N LEU A 291 -1.29 -11.32 10.54
CA LEU A 291 -1.57 -11.28 11.97
C LEU A 291 -1.37 -12.67 12.61
N MET A 292 -1.87 -13.73 11.98
CA MET A 292 -1.71 -15.11 12.44
C MET A 292 -0.24 -15.51 12.46
N ASP A 293 0.50 -15.30 11.38
CA ASP A 293 1.92 -15.66 11.30
C ASP A 293 2.75 -14.92 12.36
N TYR A 294 2.46 -13.64 12.59
CA TYR A 294 3.11 -12.91 13.67
C TYR A 294 2.75 -13.45 15.06
N LEU A 295 1.48 -13.76 15.31
CA LEU A 295 1.04 -14.25 16.63
C LEU A 295 1.58 -15.66 16.91
N GLU A 296 1.57 -16.55 15.93
CA GLU A 296 1.95 -17.96 16.04
C GLU A 296 3.46 -18.21 15.89
N ASN A 297 4.12 -17.46 14.99
CA ASN A 297 5.51 -17.70 14.62
C ASN A 297 6.44 -16.51 14.94
N GLY A 298 5.92 -15.33 15.24
CA GLY A 298 6.72 -14.13 15.43
C GLY A 298 7.27 -13.52 14.14
N ASN A 299 6.89 -14.02 12.97
CA ASN A 299 7.38 -13.50 11.70
C ASN A 299 6.77 -12.13 11.37
N ILE A 300 7.57 -11.27 10.78
CA ILE A 300 7.17 -9.95 10.30
C ILE A 300 7.48 -9.86 8.81
N THR A 301 6.46 -9.76 7.96
CA THR A 301 6.63 -9.64 6.50
C THR A 301 6.36 -8.23 5.98
N HIS A 302 5.17 -7.69 6.16
CA HIS A 302 4.75 -6.38 5.63
C HIS A 302 4.45 -5.35 6.74
N SER A 303 5.31 -5.30 7.77
CA SER A 303 5.15 -4.27 8.79
C SER A 303 5.60 -2.91 8.28
N VAL A 304 4.89 -1.86 8.75
CA VAL A 304 5.17 -0.46 8.42
C VAL A 304 5.98 0.26 9.50
N ASN A 305 6.05 -0.29 10.71
CA ASN A 305 6.77 0.32 11.84
C ASN A 305 7.94 -0.52 12.39
N TYR A 306 8.00 -1.82 12.08
CA TYR A 306 9.13 -2.69 12.43
C TYR A 306 9.77 -3.28 11.17
N PRO A 307 11.03 -3.77 11.25
CA PRO A 307 11.70 -4.39 10.10
C PRO A 307 11.07 -5.75 9.76
N ALA A 308 11.16 -6.15 8.49
CA ALA A 308 10.85 -7.52 8.08
C ALA A 308 11.84 -8.49 8.72
N CYS A 309 11.34 -9.55 9.36
CA CYS A 309 12.10 -10.58 10.02
C CYS A 309 11.31 -11.89 9.95
N ASP A 310 11.84 -12.86 9.25
CA ASP A 310 11.19 -14.15 9.02
C ASP A 310 12.19 -15.27 9.32
N MET A 311 11.81 -16.19 10.18
CA MET A 311 12.56 -17.40 10.52
C MET A 311 11.75 -18.68 10.23
N GLY A 312 10.66 -18.54 9.45
CA GLY A 312 9.73 -19.63 9.17
C GLY A 312 8.89 -20.05 10.38
N PRO A 313 8.22 -21.20 10.29
CA PRO A 313 7.44 -21.74 11.39
C PRO A 313 8.28 -21.90 12.66
N ARG A 314 7.66 -21.66 13.84
CA ARG A 314 8.35 -21.89 15.10
C ARG A 314 8.77 -23.34 15.24
N PRO A 315 9.91 -23.65 15.88
CA PRO A 315 10.33 -25.02 16.11
C PRO A 315 9.31 -25.78 16.96
N ALA A 316 9.15 -27.08 16.68
CA ALA A 316 8.26 -27.95 17.44
C ALA A 316 8.77 -28.22 18.85
N GLU A 317 10.10 -28.23 19.04
CA GLU A 317 10.79 -28.40 20.31
C GLU A 317 11.58 -27.13 20.63
N GLY A 318 11.86 -26.90 21.91
CA GLY A 318 12.56 -25.70 22.36
C GLY A 318 11.63 -24.51 22.61
N GLY A 319 12.14 -23.30 22.39
CA GLY A 319 11.41 -22.07 22.58
C GLY A 319 11.68 -21.06 21.44
N ARG A 320 10.72 -20.19 21.18
CA ARG A 320 10.93 -19.00 20.33
C ARG A 320 10.60 -17.74 21.12
N ILE A 321 11.49 -16.75 21.07
CA ILE A 321 11.32 -15.45 21.73
C ILE A 321 11.42 -14.36 20.70
N ALA A 322 10.53 -13.38 20.81
CA ALA A 322 10.59 -12.12 20.06
C ALA A 322 10.91 -10.98 21.02
N VAL A 323 11.93 -10.19 20.69
CA VAL A 323 12.32 -8.98 21.42
C VAL A 323 12.19 -7.77 20.53
N LEU A 324 11.28 -6.88 20.90
CA LEU A 324 11.08 -5.57 20.23
C LEU A 324 11.87 -4.54 21.03
N HIS A 325 12.78 -3.83 20.36
CA HIS A 325 13.72 -2.95 21.08
C HIS A 325 14.15 -1.75 20.25
N ALA A 326 14.81 -0.79 20.89
CA ALA A 326 15.45 0.33 20.21
C ALA A 326 16.67 -0.16 19.40
N ASN A 327 16.94 0.48 18.27
CA ASN A 327 18.11 0.20 17.44
C ASN A 327 19.33 0.97 17.99
N VAL A 328 19.90 0.46 19.07
CA VAL A 328 21.04 1.09 19.76
C VAL A 328 22.23 0.11 19.86
N PRO A 329 23.48 0.64 19.99
CA PRO A 329 24.66 -0.20 20.15
C PRO A 329 24.58 -1.18 21.34
N ASN A 330 25.26 -2.30 21.24
CA ASN A 330 25.38 -3.33 22.27
C ASN A 330 24.10 -4.11 22.63
N MET A 331 22.98 -3.88 21.94
CA MET A 331 21.69 -4.53 22.25
C MET A 331 21.78 -6.06 22.10
N ILE A 332 22.36 -6.55 21.01
CA ILE A 332 22.47 -8.00 20.75
C ILE A 332 23.36 -8.70 21.80
N SER A 333 24.44 -8.06 22.22
CA SER A 333 25.31 -8.61 23.29
C SER A 333 24.56 -8.73 24.61
N GLN A 334 23.75 -7.74 24.97
CA GLN A 334 22.95 -7.77 26.19
C GLN A 334 21.86 -8.86 26.11
N ILE A 335 21.16 -8.95 24.98
CA ILE A 335 20.11 -9.97 24.76
C ILE A 335 20.71 -11.38 24.83
N SER A 336 21.82 -11.63 24.12
CA SER A 336 22.47 -12.95 24.11
C SER A 336 23.09 -13.28 25.47
N GLY A 337 23.65 -12.31 26.18
CA GLY A 337 24.19 -12.45 27.53
C GLY A 337 23.11 -12.87 28.55
N ALA A 338 21.97 -12.17 28.54
CA ALA A 338 20.84 -12.44 29.40
C ALA A 338 20.30 -13.90 29.24
N LEU A 339 20.35 -14.44 28.01
CA LEU A 339 20.00 -15.84 27.75
C LEU A 339 21.09 -16.81 28.20
N ALA A 340 22.37 -16.49 27.91
CA ALA A 340 23.50 -17.33 28.28
C ALA A 340 23.67 -17.50 29.80
N ASP A 341 23.44 -16.43 30.57
CA ASP A 341 23.55 -16.41 32.04
C ASP A 341 22.53 -17.37 32.70
N THR A 342 21.43 -17.69 32.01
CA THR A 342 20.41 -18.65 32.46
C THR A 342 20.62 -20.07 31.88
N GLY A 343 21.70 -20.29 31.11
CA GLY A 343 22.02 -21.55 30.47
C GLY A 343 21.19 -21.89 29.24
N ALA A 344 20.42 -20.94 28.71
CA ALA A 344 19.67 -21.13 27.47
C ALA A 344 20.64 -21.12 26.27
N ASN A 345 20.61 -22.17 25.45
CA ASN A 345 21.38 -22.23 24.21
C ASN A 345 20.58 -21.67 23.05
N ILE A 346 21.18 -20.73 22.33
CA ILE A 346 20.58 -20.10 21.14
C ILE A 346 20.84 -20.99 19.93
N ALA A 347 19.77 -21.57 19.36
CA ALA A 347 19.85 -22.40 18.16
C ALA A 347 19.86 -21.55 16.89
N ASN A 348 19.07 -20.47 16.87
CA ASN A 348 19.01 -19.54 15.76
C ASN A 348 18.67 -18.11 16.26
N LEU A 349 19.20 -17.09 15.60
CA LEU A 349 18.95 -15.69 15.94
C LEU A 349 18.95 -14.83 14.69
N THR A 350 17.90 -14.06 14.53
CA THR A 350 17.82 -13.02 13.49
C THR A 350 17.51 -11.69 14.13
N ASN A 351 18.38 -10.70 13.90
CA ASN A 351 18.13 -9.31 14.26
C ASN A 351 18.03 -8.44 13.02
N LYS A 352 17.02 -7.61 12.95
CA LYS A 352 16.82 -6.62 11.90
C LYS A 352 16.47 -5.27 12.50
N ALA A 353 16.81 -4.19 11.79
CA ALA A 353 16.50 -2.84 12.21
C ALA A 353 15.82 -2.04 11.07
N ARG A 354 14.96 -1.11 11.46
CA ARG A 354 14.31 -0.13 10.60
C ARG A 354 14.23 1.21 11.34
N GLY A 355 15.08 2.17 10.97
CA GLY A 355 15.19 3.43 11.67
C GLY A 355 15.59 3.22 13.13
N GLU A 356 14.79 3.75 14.05
CA GLU A 356 15.00 3.67 15.50
C GLU A 356 14.49 2.37 16.14
N HIS A 357 13.85 1.49 15.38
CA HIS A 357 13.23 0.27 15.89
C HIS A 357 13.95 -0.96 15.37
N ALA A 358 14.14 -1.93 16.24
CA ALA A 358 14.72 -3.21 15.91
C ALA A 358 13.87 -4.37 16.45
N TYR A 359 14.02 -5.50 15.81
CA TYR A 359 13.34 -6.74 16.15
C TYR A 359 14.32 -7.89 16.12
N THR A 360 14.40 -8.61 17.24
CA THR A 360 15.21 -9.81 17.36
C THR A 360 14.30 -11.01 17.58
N LEU A 361 14.40 -12.01 16.71
CA LEU A 361 13.71 -13.31 16.83
C LEU A 361 14.76 -14.36 17.15
N ILE A 362 14.50 -15.19 18.17
CA ILE A 362 15.47 -16.14 18.74
C ILE A 362 14.81 -17.49 18.94
N ASP A 363 15.43 -18.55 18.41
CA ASP A 363 15.09 -19.93 18.74
C ASP A 363 16.10 -20.48 19.76
N THR A 364 15.60 -21.20 20.77
CA THR A 364 16.38 -21.85 21.80
C THR A 364 16.13 -23.35 21.80
N ASP A 365 17.13 -24.14 22.22
CA ASP A 365 17.03 -25.62 22.27
C ASP A 365 16.04 -26.13 23.33
N ALA A 366 15.72 -25.30 24.32
CA ALA A 366 14.78 -25.59 25.39
C ALA A 366 13.86 -24.42 25.67
N PRO A 367 12.69 -24.63 26.31
CA PRO A 367 11.84 -23.51 26.75
C PRO A 367 12.61 -22.55 27.64
N VAL A 368 12.37 -21.24 27.41
CA VAL A 368 13.10 -20.18 28.11
C VAL A 368 12.51 -19.98 29.51
N ALA A 369 13.37 -19.95 30.51
CA ALA A 369 12.99 -19.75 31.90
C ALA A 369 12.49 -18.30 32.14
N ASP A 370 11.57 -18.14 33.10
CA ASP A 370 11.01 -16.80 33.46
C ASP A 370 12.10 -15.85 33.93
N GLU A 371 13.18 -16.32 34.52
CA GLU A 371 14.33 -15.52 34.94
C GLU A 371 15.00 -14.84 33.72
N ALA A 372 15.23 -15.57 32.62
CA ALA A 372 15.75 -15.01 31.38
C ALA A 372 14.82 -14.02 30.77
N LEU A 373 13.51 -14.27 30.77
CA LEU A 373 12.50 -13.31 30.29
C LEU A 373 12.49 -12.04 31.13
N GLY A 374 12.67 -12.14 32.45
CA GLY A 374 12.82 -11.01 33.36
C GLY A 374 14.07 -10.19 33.06
N ALA A 375 15.22 -10.86 32.86
CA ALA A 375 16.48 -10.21 32.49
C ALA A 375 16.37 -9.49 31.14
N LEU A 376 15.75 -10.10 30.12
CA LEU A 376 15.51 -9.46 28.82
C LEU A 376 14.64 -8.22 28.92
N ARG A 377 13.57 -8.24 29.73
CA ARG A 377 12.68 -7.08 29.96
C ARG A 377 13.36 -5.94 30.70
N ALA A 378 14.40 -6.24 31.49
CA ALA A 378 15.16 -5.24 32.24
C ALA A 378 16.23 -4.50 31.41
N ILE A 379 16.54 -4.96 30.21
CA ILE A 379 17.49 -4.31 29.31
C ILE A 379 16.95 -2.95 28.87
N GLU A 380 17.69 -1.88 29.09
CA GLU A 380 17.34 -0.53 28.63
C GLU A 380 17.15 -0.51 27.11
N GLY A 381 16.03 0.05 26.64
CA GLY A 381 15.66 0.08 25.23
C GLY A 381 14.86 -1.11 24.75
N VAL A 382 14.67 -2.17 25.54
CA VAL A 382 13.71 -3.22 25.26
C VAL A 382 12.31 -2.71 25.55
N ARG A 383 11.42 -2.83 24.56
CA ARG A 383 10.02 -2.35 24.63
C ARG A 383 9.07 -3.48 24.96
N ARG A 384 9.32 -4.66 24.39
CA ARG A 384 8.50 -5.84 24.62
C ARG A 384 9.29 -7.14 24.42
N VAL A 385 9.04 -8.12 25.26
CA VAL A 385 9.51 -9.50 25.13
C VAL A 385 8.29 -10.40 25.03
N ARG A 386 8.24 -11.24 23.99
CA ARG A 386 7.17 -12.23 23.80
C ARG A 386 7.76 -13.61 23.72
N VAL A 387 7.16 -14.55 24.42
CA VAL A 387 7.33 -15.98 24.15
C VAL A 387 6.31 -16.35 23.08
N ILE A 388 6.77 -17.01 22.04
CA ILE A 388 5.95 -17.50 20.92
C ILE A 388 5.69 -18.98 21.18
N GLY A 389 4.45 -19.32 21.49
CA GLY A 389 4.12 -20.70 21.86
C GLY A 389 2.65 -20.93 22.08
#